data_047ecf152cd2f4c9a51ec3e647e62a9e
#
_entry.id   047ecf152cd2f4c9a51ec3e647e62a9e
#
_cell.length_a   1.000
_cell.length_b   1.000
_cell.length_c   1.000
_cell.angle_alpha   90.00
_cell.angle_beta   90.00
_cell.angle_gamma   90.00
#
_symmetry.space_group_name_H-M   'P 1'
#
loop_
_entity.id
_entity.type
_entity.pdbx_description
1 polymer ?
#
loop_
_entity_poly.entity_id
_entity_poly.type
_entity_poly.pdbx_seq_one_letter_code
_entity_poly.pdbx_strand_id
1 'polypeptide(L)'
;AEQLQMKENNGYILSYNGGEIIDWSTGELLYKNLLPDDVLPILYQTATDNRQTILTYDNECILTENPNDPYVQKEAFLNKMQVRRVENFLQEIPLPLPKCLIVGEPEQLMKTEAELSLRLQRQISVYRSEPYFLELVPLGIDKAPAKKWQPWATGTMISA
;
A
#
# COMPACT_ATOMS: atom_id res chain seq x y z
N ALA A 1 20.16 -1.17 -2.08
CA ALA A 1 20.50 0.22 -2.38
C ALA A 1 22.02 0.47 -2.27
N GLU A 2 22.66 0.07 -1.14
CA GLU A 2 24.13 0.20 -0.99
C GLU A 2 24.92 -0.58 -2.04
N GLN A 3 24.49 -1.81 -2.37
CA GLN A 3 25.11 -2.65 -3.39
C GLN A 3 25.05 -2.07 -4.81
N LEU A 4 24.17 -1.10 -5.06
CA LEU A 4 23.96 -0.47 -6.36
C LEU A 4 24.58 0.93 -6.47
N GLN A 5 25.38 1.34 -5.47
CA GLN A 5 26.04 2.66 -5.43
C GLN A 5 25.08 3.84 -5.71
N MET A 6 23.83 3.73 -5.19
CA MET A 6 22.77 4.71 -5.47
C MET A 6 23.09 6.11 -4.95
N LYS A 7 23.92 6.25 -3.90
CA LYS A 7 24.36 7.56 -3.41
C LYS A 7 25.23 8.31 -4.41
N GLU A 8 26.03 7.56 -5.17
CA GLU A 8 26.96 8.13 -6.18
C GLU A 8 26.26 8.41 -7.51
N ASN A 9 25.11 7.74 -7.76
CA ASN A 9 24.40 7.78 -9.04
C ASN A 9 23.04 8.50 -8.97
N ASN A 10 22.80 9.37 -7.98
CA ASN A 10 21.53 10.08 -7.80
C ASN A 10 20.31 9.13 -7.88
N GLY A 11 20.33 8.08 -7.05
CA GLY A 11 19.26 7.07 -7.03
C GLY A 11 18.01 7.55 -6.30
N TYR A 12 16.87 7.06 -6.74
CA TYR A 12 15.56 7.31 -6.10
C TYR A 12 14.94 6.00 -5.63
N ILE A 13 14.29 6.02 -4.47
CA ILE A 13 13.49 4.89 -3.98
C ILE A 13 12.02 5.21 -4.20
N LEU A 14 11.32 4.28 -4.84
CA LEU A 14 9.87 4.29 -4.95
C LEU A 14 9.30 3.25 -4.00
N SER A 15 8.53 3.71 -3.02
CA SER A 15 7.82 2.86 -2.06
C SER A 15 6.32 2.92 -2.29
N TYR A 16 5.61 1.90 -1.80
CA TYR A 16 4.14 1.84 -1.84
C TYR A 16 3.56 2.03 -3.26
N ASN A 17 4.06 1.25 -4.23
CA ASN A 17 3.65 1.33 -5.64
C ASN A 17 3.84 2.73 -6.26
N GLY A 18 4.81 3.51 -5.77
CA GLY A 18 5.07 4.88 -6.20
C GLY A 18 4.29 5.95 -5.41
N GLY A 19 3.69 5.57 -4.28
CA GLY A 19 3.05 6.50 -3.35
C GLY A 19 4.04 7.39 -2.60
N GLU A 20 5.29 6.95 -2.49
CA GLU A 20 6.39 7.74 -1.93
C GLU A 20 7.60 7.68 -2.86
N ILE A 21 8.25 8.81 -3.04
CA ILE A 21 9.51 8.93 -3.76
C ILE A 21 10.51 9.64 -2.86
N ILE A 22 11.61 8.96 -2.58
CA ILE A 22 12.69 9.45 -1.72
C ILE A 22 13.96 9.57 -2.56
N ASP A 23 14.63 10.73 -2.49
CA ASP A 23 16.01 10.89 -2.98
C ASP A 23 16.94 10.15 -2.02
N TRP A 24 17.56 9.08 -2.54
CA TRP A 24 18.45 8.25 -1.71
C TRP A 24 19.73 8.98 -1.28
N SER A 25 20.18 9.95 -2.06
CA SER A 25 21.41 10.68 -1.76
C SER A 25 21.25 11.65 -0.60
N THR A 26 20.11 12.30 -0.52
CA THR A 26 19.79 13.32 0.50
C THR A 26 18.88 12.79 1.61
N GLY A 27 18.15 11.69 1.37
CA GLY A 27 17.07 11.20 2.23
C GLY A 27 15.82 12.08 2.16
N GLU A 28 15.74 13.00 1.22
CA GLU A 28 14.62 13.93 1.06
C GLU A 28 13.40 13.21 0.46
N LEU A 29 12.23 13.39 1.08
CA LEU A 29 10.95 12.93 0.55
C LEU A 29 10.48 13.90 -0.54
N LEU A 30 10.58 13.48 -1.79
CA LEU A 30 10.26 14.30 -2.96
C LEU A 30 8.79 14.27 -3.34
N TYR A 31 8.12 13.15 -3.06
CA TYR A 31 6.72 12.96 -3.37
C TYR A 31 6.07 12.03 -2.35
N LYS A 32 4.87 12.40 -1.92
CA LYS A 32 4.03 11.58 -1.05
C LYS A 32 2.58 11.73 -1.46
N ASN A 33 1.92 10.63 -1.74
CA ASN A 33 0.49 10.58 -1.97
C ASN A 33 -0.13 9.59 -0.99
N LEU A 34 -1.14 10.01 -0.27
CA LEU A 34 -1.71 9.30 0.86
C LEU A 34 -3.20 9.08 0.67
N LEU A 35 -3.70 8.02 1.28
CA LEU A 35 -5.15 7.80 1.38
C LEU A 35 -5.79 8.94 2.16
N PRO A 36 -6.95 9.45 1.74
CA PRO A 36 -7.74 10.38 2.54
C PRO A 36 -8.13 9.71 3.88
N ASP A 37 -8.02 10.46 4.99
CA ASP A 37 -8.26 9.90 6.33
C ASP A 37 -9.70 9.41 6.52
N ASP A 38 -10.66 10.02 5.85
CA ASP A 38 -12.09 9.71 5.91
C ASP A 38 -12.47 8.40 5.19
N VAL A 39 -11.58 7.84 4.36
CA VAL A 39 -11.87 6.55 3.71
C VAL A 39 -11.56 5.35 4.60
N LEU A 40 -10.64 5.47 5.56
CA LEU A 40 -10.22 4.34 6.39
C LEU A 40 -11.37 3.66 7.15
N PRO A 41 -12.30 4.39 7.80
CA PRO A 41 -13.46 3.76 8.44
C PRO A 41 -14.36 3.01 7.45
N ILE A 42 -14.47 3.52 6.22
CA ILE A 42 -15.26 2.86 5.16
C ILE A 42 -14.62 1.54 4.74
N LEU A 43 -13.30 1.55 4.54
CA LEU A 43 -12.53 0.35 4.16
C LEU A 43 -12.62 -0.71 5.25
N TYR A 44 -12.41 -0.32 6.50
CA TYR A 44 -12.48 -1.21 7.65
C TYR A 44 -13.88 -1.84 7.81
N GLN A 45 -14.94 -1.02 7.76
CA GLN A 45 -16.30 -1.49 7.87
C GLN A 45 -16.65 -2.46 6.74
N THR A 46 -16.29 -2.12 5.49
CA THR A 46 -16.57 -3.00 4.34
C THR A 46 -15.84 -4.33 4.46
N ALA A 47 -14.56 -4.34 4.89
CA ALA A 47 -13.82 -5.57 5.14
C ALA A 47 -14.51 -6.42 6.23
N THR A 48 -14.89 -5.81 7.34
CA THR A 48 -15.55 -6.48 8.46
C THR A 48 -16.90 -7.09 8.06
N ASP A 49 -17.73 -6.34 7.35
CA ASP A 49 -19.06 -6.79 6.89
C ASP A 49 -18.94 -8.00 5.94
N ASN A 50 -17.89 -8.04 5.14
CA ASN A 50 -17.59 -9.12 4.21
C ASN A 50 -16.74 -10.25 4.85
N ARG A 51 -16.45 -10.20 6.15
CA ARG A 51 -15.62 -11.17 6.89
C ARG A 51 -14.24 -11.35 6.27
N GLN A 52 -13.66 -10.26 5.85
CA GLN A 52 -12.31 -10.17 5.26
C GLN A 52 -11.37 -9.48 6.23
N THR A 53 -10.08 -9.68 6.03
CA THR A 53 -9.05 -9.05 6.85
C THR A 53 -8.50 -7.82 6.14
N ILE A 54 -8.46 -6.68 6.86
CA ILE A 54 -7.76 -5.48 6.42
C ILE A 54 -6.40 -5.41 7.08
N LEU A 55 -5.42 -4.93 6.33
CA LEU A 55 -4.07 -4.67 6.82
C LEU A 55 -3.50 -3.38 6.23
N THR A 56 -2.50 -2.83 6.89
CA THR A 56 -1.66 -1.75 6.38
C THR A 56 -0.21 -1.99 6.76
N TYR A 57 0.66 -1.04 6.45
CA TYR A 57 2.09 -1.19 6.61
C TYR A 57 2.66 -0.04 7.46
N ASP A 58 3.59 -0.39 8.34
CA ASP A 58 4.37 0.54 9.14
C ASP A 58 5.83 0.10 9.06
N ASN A 59 6.64 0.81 8.28
CA ASN A 59 8.04 0.46 8.00
C ASN A 59 8.19 -1.00 7.53
N GLU A 60 8.70 -1.88 8.41
CA GLU A 60 8.96 -3.29 8.12
C GLU A 60 7.86 -4.23 8.62
N CYS A 61 6.77 -3.68 9.13
CA CYS A 61 5.68 -4.47 9.73
C CYS A 61 4.37 -4.33 8.96
N ILE A 62 3.65 -5.43 8.85
CA ILE A 62 2.23 -5.48 8.51
C ILE A 62 1.43 -5.30 9.79
N LEU A 63 0.48 -4.37 9.80
CA LEU A 63 -0.42 -4.10 10.92
C LEU A 63 -1.81 -4.63 10.61
N THR A 64 -2.37 -5.45 11.48
CA THR A 64 -3.70 -6.04 11.33
C THR A 64 -4.26 -6.54 12.67
N GLU A 65 -5.58 -6.65 12.79
CA GLU A 65 -6.23 -7.31 13.94
C GLU A 65 -6.15 -8.84 13.85
N ASN A 66 -6.00 -9.39 12.65
CA ASN A 66 -6.00 -10.83 12.41
C ASN A 66 -4.66 -11.33 11.82
N PRO A 67 -3.60 -11.42 12.64
CA PRO A 67 -2.27 -11.81 12.19
C PRO A 67 -2.20 -13.26 11.70
N ASN A 68 -3.13 -14.13 12.10
CA ASN A 68 -3.13 -15.56 11.75
C ASN A 68 -3.90 -15.86 10.44
N ASP A 69 -4.46 -14.85 9.80
CA ASP A 69 -5.10 -15.01 8.50
C ASP A 69 -4.08 -15.54 7.47
N PRO A 70 -4.40 -16.64 6.74
CA PRO A 70 -3.45 -17.25 5.80
C PRO A 70 -3.00 -16.32 4.68
N TYR A 71 -3.85 -15.38 4.25
CA TYR A 71 -3.49 -14.40 3.22
C TYR A 71 -2.61 -13.27 3.79
N VAL A 72 -2.80 -12.89 5.06
CA VAL A 72 -1.89 -11.98 5.77
C VAL A 72 -0.50 -12.60 5.90
N GLN A 73 -0.42 -13.88 6.28
CA GLN A 73 0.84 -14.59 6.38
C GLN A 73 1.52 -14.77 5.02
N LYS A 74 0.73 -14.93 3.95
CA LYS A 74 1.25 -14.99 2.58
C LYS A 74 1.84 -13.66 2.15
N GLU A 75 1.17 -12.54 2.43
CA GLU A 75 1.69 -11.19 2.16
C GLU A 75 2.99 -10.93 2.93
N ALA A 76 3.04 -11.29 4.21
CA ALA A 76 4.23 -11.18 5.04
C ALA A 76 5.41 -11.98 4.48
N PHE A 77 5.16 -13.20 4.04
CA PHE A 77 6.18 -14.05 3.44
C PHE A 77 6.72 -13.49 2.13
N LEU A 78 5.82 -13.02 1.23
CA LEU A 78 6.21 -12.46 -0.08
C LEU A 78 7.06 -11.20 0.06
N ASN A 79 6.74 -10.35 1.03
CA ASN A 79 7.45 -9.08 1.26
C ASN A 79 8.55 -9.18 2.33
N LYS A 80 8.76 -10.35 2.95
CA LYS A 80 9.71 -10.57 4.05
C LYS A 80 9.49 -9.61 5.22
N MET A 81 8.23 -9.35 5.53
CA MET A 81 7.82 -8.44 6.60
C MET A 81 7.34 -9.21 7.82
N GLN A 82 7.48 -8.60 8.99
CA GLN A 82 6.86 -9.11 10.22
C GLN A 82 5.39 -8.70 10.28
N VAL A 83 4.58 -9.52 10.96
CA VAL A 83 3.17 -9.17 11.25
C VAL A 83 3.06 -8.74 12.70
N ARG A 84 2.53 -7.55 12.92
CA ARG A 84 2.23 -7.02 14.25
C ARG A 84 0.72 -6.91 14.43
N ARG A 85 0.21 -7.54 15.47
CA ARG A 85 -1.18 -7.44 15.85
C ARG A 85 -1.47 -6.07 16.43
N VAL A 86 -2.58 -5.48 16.02
CA VAL A 86 -3.24 -4.35 16.67
C VAL A 86 -4.57 -4.82 17.27
N GLU A 87 -5.00 -4.23 18.38
CA GLU A 87 -6.27 -4.61 19.03
C GLU A 87 -7.45 -3.84 18.42
N ASN A 88 -7.21 -2.62 17.95
CA ASN A 88 -8.21 -1.79 17.29
C ASN A 88 -7.57 -1.07 16.08
N PHE A 89 -7.91 -1.55 14.89
CA PHE A 89 -7.32 -1.06 13.65
C PHE A 89 -7.53 0.44 13.45
N LEU A 90 -8.76 0.94 13.71
CA LEU A 90 -9.08 2.35 13.52
C LEU A 90 -8.41 3.30 14.51
N GLN A 91 -8.05 2.81 15.70
CA GLN A 91 -7.46 3.64 16.74
C GLN A 91 -5.93 3.60 16.77
N GLU A 92 -5.36 2.46 16.40
CA GLU A 92 -3.92 2.22 16.56
C GLU A 92 -3.12 2.45 15.27
N ILE A 93 -3.79 2.49 14.11
CA ILE A 93 -3.09 2.74 12.85
C ILE A 93 -2.70 4.21 12.75
N PRO A 94 -1.41 4.49 12.52
CA PRO A 94 -0.95 5.88 12.36
C PRO A 94 -1.45 6.44 11.03
N LEU A 95 -2.17 7.55 11.08
CA LEU A 95 -2.58 8.32 9.90
C LEU A 95 -1.57 9.43 9.61
N PRO A 96 -1.45 9.84 8.35
CA PRO A 96 -2.10 9.33 7.15
C PRO A 96 -1.41 8.09 6.56
N LEU A 97 -2.14 7.28 5.78
CA LEU A 97 -1.68 6.01 5.23
C LEU A 97 -1.27 6.08 3.75
N PRO A 98 -0.17 5.41 3.35
CA PRO A 98 0.19 5.29 1.94
C PRO A 98 -0.69 4.30 1.19
N LYS A 99 -1.12 3.22 1.82
CA LYS A 99 -2.02 2.20 1.26
C LYS A 99 -2.62 1.31 2.34
N CYS A 100 -3.74 0.65 1.99
CA CYS A 100 -4.28 -0.51 2.70
C CYS A 100 -4.41 -1.70 1.75
N LEU A 101 -4.53 -2.88 2.32
CA LEU A 101 -4.84 -4.12 1.62
C LEU A 101 -6.01 -4.80 2.31
N ILE A 102 -7.00 -5.27 1.54
CA ILE A 102 -8.01 -6.21 2.05
C ILE A 102 -7.69 -7.58 1.45
N VAL A 103 -7.67 -8.58 2.30
CA VAL A 103 -7.36 -9.95 1.90
C VAL A 103 -8.51 -10.89 2.21
N GLY A 104 -8.67 -11.93 1.39
CA GLY A 104 -9.72 -12.91 1.57
C GLY A 104 -9.92 -13.83 0.38
N GLU A 105 -10.99 -14.62 0.43
CA GLU A 105 -11.35 -15.54 -0.64
C GLU A 105 -11.63 -14.79 -1.96
N PRO A 106 -11.10 -15.26 -3.10
CA PRO A 106 -11.16 -14.56 -4.38
C PRO A 106 -12.55 -14.14 -4.83
N GLU A 107 -13.54 -15.03 -4.69
CA GLU A 107 -14.93 -14.78 -5.11
C GLU A 107 -15.60 -13.69 -4.25
N GLN A 108 -15.30 -13.67 -2.95
CA GLN A 108 -15.82 -12.66 -2.05
C GLN A 108 -15.12 -11.33 -2.26
N LEU A 109 -13.81 -11.37 -2.49
CA LEU A 109 -13.00 -10.18 -2.72
C LEU A 109 -13.41 -9.44 -4.01
N MET A 110 -13.88 -10.17 -5.04
CA MET A 110 -14.47 -9.56 -6.25
C MET A 110 -15.69 -8.68 -5.93
N LYS A 111 -16.54 -9.09 -4.98
CA LYS A 111 -17.72 -8.31 -4.58
C LYS A 111 -17.30 -7.06 -3.83
N THR A 112 -16.34 -7.18 -2.93
CA THR A 112 -15.75 -6.06 -2.18
C THR A 112 -15.07 -5.06 -3.12
N GLU A 113 -14.34 -5.54 -4.12
CA GLU A 113 -13.73 -4.68 -5.16
C GLU A 113 -14.80 -3.87 -5.89
N ALA A 114 -15.87 -4.52 -6.35
CA ALA A 114 -16.95 -3.85 -7.06
C ALA A 114 -17.66 -2.80 -6.19
N GLU A 115 -17.95 -3.13 -4.93
CA GLU A 115 -18.55 -2.23 -3.95
C GLU A 115 -17.69 -1.01 -3.69
N LEU A 116 -16.43 -1.20 -3.32
CA LEU A 116 -15.50 -0.11 -2.99
C LEU A 116 -15.16 0.73 -4.23
N SER A 117 -14.99 0.10 -5.40
CA SER A 117 -14.76 0.82 -6.66
C SER A 117 -15.90 1.76 -7.00
N LEU A 118 -17.16 1.33 -6.79
CA LEU A 118 -18.33 2.19 -7.01
C LEU A 118 -18.42 3.32 -5.98
N ARG A 119 -18.20 2.99 -4.72
CA ARG A 119 -18.39 3.90 -3.59
C ARG A 119 -17.30 4.97 -3.50
N LEU A 120 -16.04 4.62 -3.82
CA LEU A 120 -14.86 5.45 -3.61
C LEU A 120 -14.13 5.84 -4.91
N GLN A 121 -14.75 5.67 -6.08
CA GLN A 121 -14.15 5.85 -7.41
C GLN A 121 -13.47 7.21 -7.65
N ARG A 122 -13.81 8.24 -6.87
CA ARG A 122 -13.25 9.60 -6.97
C ARG A 122 -12.31 9.95 -5.82
N GLN A 123 -12.06 9.02 -4.92
CA GLN A 123 -11.25 9.24 -3.72
C GLN A 123 -10.00 8.39 -3.71
N ILE A 124 -10.12 7.12 -4.13
CA ILE A 124 -9.02 6.16 -4.14
C ILE A 124 -9.07 5.28 -5.38
N SER A 125 -7.96 4.62 -5.67
CA SER A 125 -7.89 3.52 -6.63
C SER A 125 -8.07 2.19 -5.90
N VAL A 126 -8.93 1.33 -6.44
CA VAL A 126 -9.26 0.00 -5.92
C VAL A 126 -9.01 -1.01 -7.04
N TYR A 127 -8.12 -1.96 -6.81
CA TYR A 127 -7.83 -3.01 -7.81
C TYR A 127 -7.20 -4.25 -7.15
N ARG A 128 -7.35 -5.41 -7.76
CA ARG A 128 -6.69 -6.63 -7.29
C ARG A 128 -5.32 -6.78 -7.94
N SER A 129 -4.28 -6.89 -7.10
CA SER A 129 -2.92 -7.26 -7.53
C SER A 129 -2.80 -8.78 -7.70
N GLU A 130 -3.53 -9.52 -6.87
CA GLU A 130 -3.68 -10.97 -6.91
C GLU A 130 -5.15 -11.33 -6.67
N PRO A 131 -5.63 -12.54 -7.02
CA PRO A 131 -7.02 -12.91 -6.80
C PRO A 131 -7.52 -12.71 -5.36
N TYR A 132 -6.63 -12.84 -4.38
CA TYR A 132 -6.86 -12.75 -2.94
C TYR A 132 -6.31 -11.47 -2.29
N PHE A 133 -5.77 -10.53 -3.05
CA PHE A 133 -5.23 -9.23 -2.58
C PHE A 133 -5.91 -8.07 -3.28
N LEU A 134 -6.66 -7.27 -2.52
CA LEU A 134 -7.31 -6.04 -2.98
C LEU A 134 -6.53 -4.82 -2.48
N GLU A 135 -5.86 -4.16 -3.40
CA GLU A 135 -5.08 -2.95 -3.15
C GLU A 135 -5.99 -1.72 -3.08
N LEU A 136 -5.78 -0.91 -2.06
CA LEU A 136 -6.48 0.32 -1.78
C LEU A 136 -5.43 1.42 -1.67
N VAL A 137 -5.30 2.22 -2.72
CA VAL A 137 -4.23 3.21 -2.85
C VAL A 137 -4.81 4.58 -3.24
N PRO A 138 -4.10 5.67 -2.98
CA PRO A 138 -4.52 7.00 -3.42
C PRO A 138 -4.75 7.08 -4.93
N LEU A 139 -5.62 7.98 -5.38
CA LEU A 139 -5.83 8.20 -6.82
C LEU A 139 -4.52 8.57 -7.53
N GLY A 140 -4.37 8.03 -8.74
CA GLY A 140 -3.22 8.32 -9.60
C GLY A 140 -1.95 7.53 -9.24
N ILE A 141 -2.01 6.65 -8.24
CA ILE A 141 -1.01 5.63 -7.99
C ILE A 141 -1.40 4.40 -8.81
N ASP A 142 -1.04 4.44 -10.06
CA ASP A 142 -0.84 3.26 -10.88
C ASP A 142 0.65 3.19 -11.22
N LYS A 143 1.10 2.18 -11.91
CA LYS A 143 2.50 2.08 -12.37
C LYS A 143 2.95 3.26 -13.27
N ALA A 144 2.13 4.31 -13.38
CA ALA A 144 2.31 5.49 -14.20
C ALA A 144 3.00 6.70 -13.56
N PRO A 145 3.12 6.89 -12.22
CA PRO A 145 3.92 8.00 -11.68
C PRO A 145 5.36 8.01 -12.20
N ALA A 146 5.95 6.84 -12.37
CA ALA A 146 7.28 6.70 -12.96
C ALA A 146 7.38 7.26 -14.39
N LYS A 147 6.28 7.32 -15.14
CA LYS A 147 6.23 7.89 -16.50
C LYS A 147 5.92 9.40 -16.53
N LYS A 148 5.26 9.94 -15.51
CA LYS A 148 4.93 11.37 -15.40
C LYS A 148 6.08 12.20 -14.84
N TRP A 149 6.97 11.57 -14.08
CA TRP A 149 8.11 12.23 -13.49
C TRP A 149 9.33 12.11 -14.43
N GLN A 150 9.50 13.04 -15.34
CA GLN A 150 10.60 13.07 -16.30
C GLN A 150 11.84 13.95 -15.96
N PRO A 151 11.97 14.61 -14.78
CA PRO A 151 13.21 15.35 -14.49
C PRO A 151 14.43 14.47 -14.24
N TRP A 152 14.25 13.16 -14.05
CA TRP A 152 15.33 12.21 -13.71
C TRP A 152 15.68 11.21 -14.80
N ALA A 153 15.54 11.57 -16.04
CA ALA A 153 15.96 10.74 -17.18
C ALA A 153 17.45 10.29 -17.14
N THR A 154 18.16 10.60 -16.07
CA THR A 154 19.56 10.23 -15.83
C THR A 154 19.82 9.43 -14.55
N GLY A 155 18.81 9.13 -13.72
CA GLY A 155 18.97 8.38 -12.46
C GLY A 155 18.50 6.93 -12.52
N THR A 156 19.05 6.06 -11.67
CA THR A 156 18.62 4.67 -11.52
C THR A 156 17.42 4.58 -10.61
N MET A 157 16.30 4.00 -11.08
CA MET A 157 15.08 3.75 -10.27
C MET A 157 15.04 2.31 -9.78
N ILE A 158 14.66 2.13 -8.52
CA ILE A 158 14.36 0.83 -7.92
C ILE A 158 12.97 0.90 -7.30
N SER A 159 12.14 -0.11 -7.60
CA SER A 159 10.89 -0.35 -6.89
C SER A 159 11.19 -1.21 -5.65
N ALA A 160 10.80 -0.72 -4.51
CA ALA A 160 10.86 -1.45 -3.24
C ALA A 160 9.52 -2.14 -3.01
#